data_d380b8bc5ab70bb9b00b23d934fc8544
#
_entry.id   d380b8bc5ab70bb9b00b23d934fc8544
#
_cell.length_a   1.000
_cell.length_b   1.000
_cell.length_c   1.000
_cell.angle_alpha   90.00
_cell.angle_beta   90.00
_cell.angle_gamma   90.00
#
_symmetry.space_group_name_H-M   'P 1'
#
loop_
_entity.id
_entity.type
_entity.pdbx_description
1 polymer ?
#
loop_
_entity_poly.entity_id
_entity_poly.type
_entity_poly.pdbx_seq_one_letter_code
_entity_poly.pdbx_strand_id
1 'polypeptide(L)'
;MALGLNVSGREPLAIAAWPVLERAAAEVGETLFLVVARAGQLVVLEKAEGTGFLRAAPRLGTGVPVHATAVGKLYLALAPDLVELTELPRFTPATVRGRKALAAEVAQVRAQGWAVNLEEWQTGLAVAAAPIMSGGRLRGAVALAMVAARWAEMGLHAATRRVIYAAEGIALRIEGRSA
;
A
#
# COMPACT_ATOMS: atom_id res chain seq x y z
N MET A 1 5.47 -27.76 19.48
CA MET A 1 4.07 -27.28 19.56
C MET A 1 3.78 -26.50 18.29
N ALA A 2 3.03 -27.11 17.38
CA ALA A 2 2.54 -26.44 16.19
C ALA A 2 1.42 -25.50 16.62
N LEU A 3 1.63 -24.20 16.49
CA LEU A 3 0.55 -23.21 16.55
C LEU A 3 -0.34 -23.50 15.33
N GLY A 4 -1.51 -24.07 15.59
CA GLY A 4 -2.52 -24.31 14.59
C GLY A 4 -2.87 -22.98 13.89
N LEU A 5 -2.54 -22.90 12.63
CA LEU A 5 -3.06 -21.88 11.73
C LEU A 5 -4.57 -22.10 11.68
N ASN A 6 -5.31 -21.33 12.45
CA ASN A 6 -6.76 -21.26 12.35
C ASN A 6 -7.12 -20.74 10.95
N VAL A 7 -7.52 -21.64 10.09
CA VAL A 7 -8.03 -21.37 8.72
C VAL A 7 -9.33 -20.59 8.74
N SER A 8 -9.88 -20.26 9.92
CA SER A 8 -11.12 -19.46 10.09
C SER A 8 -10.91 -17.98 10.35
N GLY A 9 -9.69 -17.44 10.26
CA GLY A 9 -9.40 -16.12 10.77
C GLY A 9 -8.82 -15.12 9.78
N ARG A 10 -9.41 -14.93 8.58
CA ARG A 10 -9.13 -13.71 7.84
C ARG A 10 -9.57 -12.53 8.70
N GLU A 11 -8.66 -11.57 8.91
CA GLU A 11 -9.00 -10.33 9.63
C GLU A 11 -10.20 -9.63 8.96
N PRO A 12 -11.09 -8.98 9.73
CA PRO A 12 -12.25 -8.27 9.18
C PRO A 12 -11.90 -7.29 8.06
N LEU A 13 -10.76 -6.61 8.17
CA LEU A 13 -10.27 -5.70 7.13
C LEU A 13 -9.93 -6.46 5.83
N ALA A 14 -9.27 -7.59 5.91
CA ALA A 14 -8.94 -8.43 4.75
C ALA A 14 -10.21 -8.96 4.06
N ILE A 15 -11.20 -9.38 4.85
CA ILE A 15 -12.50 -9.84 4.33
C ILE A 15 -13.24 -8.71 3.60
N ALA A 16 -13.24 -7.50 4.16
CA ALA A 16 -13.85 -6.34 3.52
C ALA A 16 -13.12 -5.90 2.25
N ALA A 17 -11.79 -6.01 2.25
CA ALA A 17 -10.94 -5.55 1.15
C ALA A 17 -10.96 -6.50 -0.05
N TRP A 18 -11.03 -7.81 0.17
CA TRP A 18 -10.85 -8.81 -0.88
C TRP A 18 -11.71 -8.57 -2.14
N PRO A 19 -13.05 -8.40 -2.07
CA PRO A 19 -13.86 -8.22 -3.26
C PRO A 19 -13.52 -6.95 -4.04
N VAL A 20 -13.06 -5.91 -3.34
CA VAL A 20 -12.66 -4.63 -3.96
C VAL A 20 -11.32 -4.79 -4.67
N LEU A 21 -10.34 -5.41 -4.00
CA LEU A 21 -9.02 -5.65 -4.58
C LEU A 21 -9.09 -6.57 -5.79
N GLU A 22 -9.85 -7.66 -5.71
CA GLU A 22 -10.04 -8.63 -6.78
C GLU A 22 -10.65 -7.97 -8.03
N ARG A 23 -11.71 -7.19 -7.86
CA ARG A 23 -12.34 -6.45 -8.95
C ARG A 23 -11.37 -5.43 -9.55
N ALA A 24 -10.72 -4.63 -8.73
CA ALA A 24 -9.79 -3.61 -9.19
C ALA A 24 -8.60 -4.22 -9.93
N ALA A 25 -8.05 -5.35 -9.44
CA ALA A 25 -6.97 -6.06 -10.11
C ALA A 25 -7.40 -6.61 -11.48
N ALA A 26 -8.59 -7.18 -11.57
CA ALA A 26 -9.15 -7.67 -12.84
C ALA A 26 -9.36 -6.54 -13.86
N GLU A 27 -9.89 -5.39 -13.41
CA GLU A 27 -10.15 -4.22 -14.27
C GLU A 27 -8.87 -3.56 -14.79
N VAL A 28 -7.85 -3.46 -13.94
CA VAL A 28 -6.61 -2.77 -14.29
C VAL A 28 -5.56 -3.69 -14.91
N GLY A 29 -5.67 -4.99 -14.68
CA GLY A 29 -4.70 -5.99 -15.11
C GLY A 29 -3.42 -6.04 -14.30
N GLU A 30 -3.33 -5.31 -13.19
CA GLU A 30 -2.14 -5.18 -12.34
C GLU A 30 -2.41 -5.70 -10.91
N THR A 31 -1.38 -5.77 -10.09
CA THR A 31 -1.48 -6.29 -8.72
C THR A 31 -1.84 -5.20 -7.73
N LEU A 32 -2.85 -5.46 -6.90
CA LEU A 32 -3.20 -4.62 -5.75
C LEU A 32 -2.86 -5.34 -4.44
N PHE A 33 -2.40 -4.54 -3.47
CA PHE A 33 -2.08 -5.00 -2.13
C PHE A 33 -2.88 -4.22 -1.09
N LEU A 34 -3.24 -4.91 -0.01
CA LEU A 34 -3.62 -4.31 1.25
C LEU A 34 -2.42 -4.40 2.19
N VAL A 35 -1.96 -3.26 2.68
CA VAL A 35 -0.83 -3.17 3.60
C VAL A 35 -1.29 -2.52 4.90
N VAL A 36 -0.88 -3.09 6.03
CA VAL A 36 -1.23 -2.61 7.38
C VAL A 36 0.00 -2.49 8.26
N ALA A 37 -0.08 -1.68 9.31
CA ALA A 37 0.94 -1.64 10.34
C ALA A 37 0.69 -2.72 11.40
N ARG A 38 1.73 -3.44 11.79
CA ARG A 38 1.75 -4.45 12.85
C ARG A 38 3.07 -4.35 13.61
N ALA A 39 3.00 -4.11 14.91
CA ALA A 39 4.18 -4.02 15.78
C ALA A 39 5.28 -3.10 15.21
N GLY A 40 4.91 -1.92 14.73
CA GLY A 40 5.84 -0.94 14.18
C GLY A 40 6.29 -1.19 12.74
N GLN A 41 5.88 -2.29 12.13
CA GLN A 41 6.25 -2.68 10.77
C GLN A 41 5.06 -2.65 9.81
N LEU A 42 5.33 -2.42 8.54
CA LEU A 42 4.33 -2.55 7.48
C LEU A 42 4.36 -3.96 6.92
N VAL A 43 3.19 -4.60 6.88
CA VAL A 43 3.06 -5.97 6.38
C VAL A 43 1.95 -6.07 5.35
N VAL A 44 2.15 -6.92 4.35
CA VAL A 44 1.14 -7.24 3.34
C VAL A 44 0.10 -8.16 3.95
N LEU A 45 -1.13 -7.66 4.09
CA LEU A 45 -2.25 -8.40 4.68
C LEU A 45 -3.05 -9.17 3.63
N GLU A 46 -3.21 -8.61 2.43
CA GLU A 46 -3.93 -9.23 1.32
C GLU A 46 -3.34 -8.79 -0.03
N LYS A 47 -3.52 -9.61 -1.05
CA LYS A 47 -3.03 -9.36 -2.39
C LYS A 47 -4.01 -9.92 -3.42
N ALA A 48 -4.32 -9.13 -4.45
CA ALA A 48 -5.06 -9.56 -5.63
C ALA A 48 -4.22 -9.32 -6.88
N GLU A 49 -3.98 -10.36 -7.65
CA GLU A 49 -3.19 -10.32 -8.88
C GLU A 49 -4.09 -10.15 -10.11
N GLY A 50 -3.73 -9.21 -10.97
CA GLY A 50 -4.32 -9.07 -12.30
C GLY A 50 -3.67 -10.02 -13.31
N THR A 51 -4.03 -9.84 -14.58
CA THR A 51 -3.50 -10.64 -15.69
C THR A 51 -2.16 -10.15 -16.22
N GLY A 52 -1.63 -9.03 -15.70
CA GLY A 52 -0.36 -8.44 -16.11
C GLY A 52 0.86 -9.28 -15.77
N PHE A 53 2.03 -8.83 -16.25
CA PHE A 53 3.30 -9.55 -16.09
C PHE A 53 3.90 -9.45 -14.68
N LEU A 54 3.50 -8.48 -13.87
CA LEU A 54 3.98 -8.35 -12.51
C LEU A 54 3.27 -9.33 -11.59
N ARG A 55 3.77 -10.54 -11.52
CA ARG A 55 3.35 -11.57 -10.54
C ARG A 55 4.28 -11.56 -9.36
N ALA A 56 4.64 -10.41 -8.92
CA ALA A 56 5.70 -10.35 -7.97
C ALA A 56 5.22 -10.34 -6.53
N ALA A 57 6.05 -10.88 -5.75
CA ALA A 57 6.28 -10.53 -4.37
C ALA A 57 5.87 -9.06 -4.08
N PRO A 58 5.47 -8.73 -2.88
CA PRO A 58 5.68 -9.52 -1.68
C PRO A 58 4.59 -10.56 -1.43
N ARG A 59 4.94 -11.59 -0.68
CA ARG A 59 3.98 -12.57 -0.18
C ARG A 59 3.20 -11.99 1.00
N LEU A 60 2.05 -12.58 1.31
CA LEU A 60 1.31 -12.24 2.53
C LEU A 60 2.20 -12.39 3.77
N GLY A 61 2.10 -11.43 4.70
CA GLY A 61 2.92 -11.37 5.90
C GLY A 61 4.32 -10.81 5.71
N THR A 62 4.73 -10.49 4.48
CA THR A 62 6.04 -9.88 4.22
C THR A 62 6.06 -8.43 4.67
N GLY A 63 7.15 -8.01 5.34
CA GLY A 63 7.43 -6.63 5.68
C GLY A 63 7.88 -5.81 4.46
N VAL A 64 7.45 -4.55 4.40
CA VAL A 64 7.88 -3.60 3.37
C VAL A 64 8.54 -2.37 4.01
N PRO A 65 9.54 -1.76 3.36
CA PRO A 65 10.24 -0.60 3.92
C PRO A 65 9.31 0.61 4.10
N VAL A 66 9.49 1.35 5.19
CA VAL A 66 8.68 2.54 5.47
C VAL A 66 9.08 3.73 4.60
N HIS A 67 10.37 4.03 4.48
CA HIS A 67 10.85 5.23 3.76
C HIS A 67 10.86 5.10 2.23
N ALA A 68 10.96 3.89 1.71
CA ALA A 68 11.15 3.63 0.28
C ALA A 68 9.88 3.10 -0.42
N THR A 69 8.72 3.18 0.23
CA THR A 69 7.45 2.73 -0.34
C THR A 69 6.38 3.81 -0.26
N ALA A 70 5.46 3.79 -1.21
CA ALA A 70 4.29 4.69 -1.21
C ALA A 70 3.45 4.51 0.06
N VAL A 71 3.23 3.26 0.48
CA VAL A 71 2.48 2.95 1.71
C VAL A 71 3.20 3.49 2.95
N GLY A 72 4.51 3.33 3.02
CA GLY A 72 5.29 3.86 4.14
C GLY A 72 5.18 5.37 4.28
N LYS A 73 5.23 6.09 3.18
CA LYS A 73 5.04 7.55 3.17
C LYS A 73 3.64 7.96 3.61
N LEU A 74 2.61 7.18 3.26
CA LEU A 74 1.24 7.40 3.78
C LEU A 74 1.18 7.22 5.30
N TYR A 75 1.79 6.16 5.84
CA TYR A 75 1.82 5.94 7.29
C TYR A 75 2.58 7.05 8.02
N LEU A 76 3.74 7.46 7.50
CA LEU A 76 4.49 8.60 8.06
C LEU A 76 3.69 9.91 8.05
N ALA A 77 2.86 10.10 7.02
CA ALA A 77 2.04 11.30 6.88
C ALA A 77 0.81 11.30 7.80
N LEU A 78 0.15 10.15 8.00
CA LEU A 78 -1.17 10.06 8.60
C LEU A 78 -1.22 9.36 9.96
N ALA A 79 -0.27 8.48 10.23
CA ALA A 79 -0.19 7.69 11.46
C ALA A 79 1.27 7.31 11.80
N PRO A 80 2.17 8.29 12.00
CA PRO A 80 3.60 8.03 12.21
C PRO A 80 3.88 7.17 13.44
N ASP A 81 3.01 7.21 14.45
CA ASP A 81 3.17 6.42 15.68
C ASP A 81 2.95 4.92 15.47
N LEU A 82 2.38 4.51 14.33
CA LEU A 82 2.14 3.10 14.01
C LEU A 82 3.32 2.41 13.33
N VAL A 83 4.34 3.16 12.93
CA VAL A 83 5.51 2.63 12.20
C VAL A 83 6.82 3.07 12.84
N GLU A 84 7.81 2.19 12.79
CA GLU A 84 9.16 2.49 13.24
C GLU A 84 10.05 2.84 12.06
N LEU A 85 10.81 3.91 12.18
CA LEU A 85 11.76 4.37 11.19
C LEU A 85 13.08 4.74 11.85
N THR A 86 13.98 3.78 11.97
CA THR A 86 15.29 3.95 12.59
C THR A 86 16.37 4.29 11.57
N GLU A 87 16.35 3.63 10.43
CA GLU A 87 17.35 3.74 9.37
C GLU A 87 16.70 4.00 8.02
N LEU A 88 17.49 4.55 7.08
CA LEU A 88 17.08 4.84 5.71
C LEU A 88 18.03 4.11 4.74
N PRO A 89 18.02 2.77 4.69
CA PRO A 89 18.90 2.04 3.79
C PRO A 89 18.58 2.38 2.33
N ARG A 90 19.63 2.44 1.53
CA ARG A 90 19.51 2.67 0.09
C ARG A 90 19.26 1.36 -0.62
N PHE A 91 18.14 1.24 -1.29
CA PHE A 91 17.78 0.06 -2.08
C PHE A 91 18.13 0.24 -3.57
N THR A 92 17.93 1.46 -4.08
CA THR A 92 18.16 1.80 -5.49
C THR A 92 18.78 3.19 -5.59
N PRO A 93 19.24 3.62 -6.79
CA PRO A 93 19.63 5.00 -7.00
C PRO A 93 18.53 6.03 -6.73
N ALA A 94 17.25 5.63 -6.87
CA ALA A 94 16.08 6.50 -6.68
C ALA A 94 15.61 6.56 -5.21
N THR A 95 16.10 5.70 -4.32
CA THR A 95 15.72 5.74 -2.90
C THR A 95 15.97 7.14 -2.32
N VAL A 96 14.96 7.68 -1.62
CA VAL A 96 15.04 8.99 -0.97
C VAL A 96 16.24 9.06 -0.01
N ARG A 97 17.00 10.16 -0.09
CA ARG A 97 18.22 10.35 0.69
C ARG A 97 17.99 11.33 1.84
N GLY A 98 18.08 10.80 3.03
CA GLY A 98 18.10 11.60 4.25
C GLY A 98 16.71 12.02 4.75
N ARG A 99 16.67 12.32 6.02
CA ARG A 99 15.43 12.61 6.75
C ARG A 99 14.73 13.88 6.26
N LYS A 100 15.49 14.89 5.85
CA LYS A 100 14.93 16.15 5.35
C LYS A 100 14.17 15.96 4.04
N ALA A 101 14.75 15.22 3.10
CA ALA A 101 14.09 14.91 1.83
C ALA A 101 12.84 14.06 2.04
N LEU A 102 12.93 13.04 2.90
CA LEU A 102 11.78 12.22 3.27
C LEU A 102 10.66 13.05 3.92
N ALA A 103 11.01 13.96 4.83
CA ALA A 103 10.04 14.84 5.48
C ALA A 103 9.30 15.74 4.48
N ALA A 104 9.98 16.24 3.45
CA ALA A 104 9.36 17.02 2.39
C ALA A 104 8.35 16.20 1.57
N GLU A 105 8.71 14.96 1.21
CA GLU A 105 7.80 14.06 0.51
C GLU A 105 6.59 13.67 1.38
N VAL A 106 6.80 13.39 2.66
CA VAL A 106 5.73 13.09 3.62
C VAL A 106 4.76 14.28 3.78
N ALA A 107 5.29 15.52 3.81
CA ALA A 107 4.45 16.72 3.86
C ALA A 107 3.58 16.85 2.59
N GLN A 108 4.13 16.54 1.43
CA GLN A 108 3.39 16.51 0.17
C GLN A 108 2.29 15.42 0.19
N VAL A 109 2.61 14.23 0.65
CA VAL A 109 1.64 13.14 0.80
C VAL A 109 0.50 13.52 1.73
N ARG A 110 0.80 14.18 2.85
CA ARG A 110 -0.22 14.68 3.79
C ARG A 110 -1.15 15.69 3.13
N ALA A 111 -0.62 16.57 2.31
CA ALA A 111 -1.41 17.61 1.62
C ALA A 111 -2.29 17.02 0.51
N GLN A 112 -1.80 16.05 -0.26
CA GLN A 112 -2.51 15.50 -1.41
C GLN A 112 -3.37 14.27 -1.12
N GLY A 113 -3.09 13.53 -0.02
CA GLY A 113 -3.86 12.37 0.41
C GLY A 113 -3.55 11.04 -0.28
N TRP A 114 -2.49 10.98 -1.09
CA TRP A 114 -2.01 9.77 -1.75
C TRP A 114 -0.48 9.82 -1.90
N ALA A 115 0.13 8.69 -2.20
CA ALA A 115 1.58 8.59 -2.38
C ALA A 115 1.94 7.76 -3.61
N VAL A 116 3.14 7.97 -4.11
CA VAL A 116 3.75 7.16 -5.16
C VAL A 116 5.18 6.78 -4.78
N ASN A 117 5.63 5.69 -5.38
CA ASN A 117 6.99 5.21 -5.30
C ASN A 117 7.42 4.83 -6.73
N LEU A 118 8.40 5.53 -7.25
CA LEU A 118 8.94 5.27 -8.58
C LEU A 118 10.35 4.71 -8.42
N GLU A 119 10.48 3.39 -8.49
CA GLU A 119 11.73 2.65 -8.41
C GLU A 119 12.57 2.86 -7.14
N GLU A 120 11.98 3.38 -6.06
CA GLU A 120 12.72 3.69 -4.83
C GLU A 120 13.10 2.45 -4.02
N TRP A 121 12.27 1.42 -4.06
CA TRP A 121 12.52 0.15 -3.36
C TRP A 121 13.12 -0.91 -4.29
N GLN A 122 12.59 -1.03 -5.48
CA GLN A 122 13.06 -1.97 -6.50
C GLN A 122 13.11 -1.27 -7.85
N THR A 123 14.22 -1.43 -8.55
CA THR A 123 14.35 -0.93 -9.92
C THR A 123 13.28 -1.56 -10.81
N GLY A 124 12.63 -0.76 -11.64
CA GLY A 124 11.56 -1.19 -12.54
C GLY A 124 10.18 -1.31 -11.89
N LEU A 125 10.04 -1.04 -10.59
CA LEU A 125 8.77 -1.10 -9.86
C LEU A 125 8.20 0.30 -9.63
N ALA A 126 6.96 0.53 -10.05
CA ALA A 126 6.19 1.72 -9.75
C ALA A 126 4.94 1.38 -8.94
N VAL A 127 4.64 2.18 -7.94
CA VAL A 127 3.51 1.94 -7.03
C VAL A 127 2.77 3.25 -6.77
N ALA A 128 1.44 3.22 -6.86
CA ALA A 128 0.56 4.24 -6.29
C ALA A 128 -0.14 3.67 -5.05
N ALA A 129 -0.36 4.49 -4.04
CA ALA A 129 -1.05 4.07 -2.82
C ALA A 129 -2.00 5.15 -2.28
N ALA A 130 -3.10 4.69 -1.68
CA ALA A 130 -4.08 5.53 -1.02
C ALA A 130 -4.48 4.94 0.35
N PRO A 131 -4.79 5.81 1.33
CA PRO A 131 -5.14 5.38 2.68
C PRO A 131 -6.60 4.89 2.75
N ILE A 132 -6.82 3.84 3.52
CA ILE A 132 -8.15 3.41 3.94
C ILE A 132 -8.46 4.09 5.26
N MET A 133 -9.32 5.11 5.22
CA MET A 133 -9.72 5.88 6.39
C MET A 133 -11.11 5.46 6.86
N SER A 134 -11.27 5.21 8.15
CA SER A 134 -12.57 4.95 8.76
C SER A 134 -12.59 5.48 10.19
N GLY A 135 -13.62 6.22 10.55
CA GLY A 135 -13.72 6.85 11.85
C GLY A 135 -12.58 7.84 12.15
N GLY A 136 -12.07 8.54 11.15
CA GLY A 136 -10.93 9.46 11.27
C GLY A 136 -9.58 8.78 11.51
N ARG A 137 -9.48 7.45 11.37
CA ARG A 137 -8.26 6.68 11.61
C ARG A 137 -7.81 5.95 10.36
N LEU A 138 -6.49 5.86 10.19
CA LEU A 138 -5.88 5.03 9.16
C LEU A 138 -6.02 3.54 9.53
N ARG A 139 -6.74 2.79 8.71
CA ARG A 139 -6.99 1.36 8.90
C ARG A 139 -6.02 0.48 8.12
N GLY A 140 -5.48 1.00 7.06
CA GLY A 140 -4.56 0.35 6.14
C GLY A 140 -4.35 1.21 4.91
N ALA A 141 -3.64 0.69 3.92
CA ALA A 141 -3.47 1.34 2.64
C ALA A 141 -3.62 0.34 1.49
N VAL A 142 -4.22 0.80 0.40
CA VAL A 142 -4.24 0.08 -0.87
C VAL A 142 -3.06 0.55 -1.71
N ALA A 143 -2.31 -0.39 -2.26
CA ALA A 143 -1.21 -0.14 -3.19
C ALA A 143 -1.47 -0.83 -4.53
N LEU A 144 -1.31 -0.10 -5.61
CA LEU A 144 -1.34 -0.60 -6.98
C LEU A 144 0.10 -0.64 -7.50
N ALA A 145 0.59 -1.84 -7.77
CA ALA A 145 1.97 -2.06 -8.21
C ALA A 145 2.01 -2.52 -9.67
N MET A 146 2.96 -1.96 -10.42
CA MET A 146 3.17 -2.28 -11.83
C MET A 146 4.63 -2.09 -12.23
N VAL A 147 5.02 -2.63 -13.38
CA VAL A 147 6.33 -2.31 -13.96
C VAL A 147 6.39 -0.87 -14.45
N ALA A 148 7.57 -0.25 -14.40
CA ALA A 148 7.74 1.16 -14.77
C ALA A 148 7.25 1.50 -16.19
N ALA A 149 7.41 0.59 -17.15
CA ALA A 149 6.88 0.77 -18.51
C ALA A 149 5.35 0.91 -18.51
N ARG A 150 4.66 0.09 -17.73
CA ARG A 150 3.20 0.16 -17.61
C ARG A 150 2.74 1.43 -16.89
N TRP A 151 3.52 1.89 -15.92
CA TRP A 151 3.30 3.18 -15.29
C TRP A 151 3.37 4.34 -16.29
N ALA A 152 4.36 4.33 -17.17
CA ALA A 152 4.50 5.35 -18.21
C ALA A 152 3.29 5.41 -19.16
N GLU A 153 2.69 4.25 -19.45
CA GLU A 153 1.46 4.17 -20.27
C GLU A 153 0.21 4.63 -19.50
N MET A 154 0.04 4.19 -18.25
CA MET A 154 -1.13 4.49 -17.44
C MET A 154 -1.16 5.94 -16.97
N GLY A 155 -0.02 6.45 -16.52
CA GLY A 155 0.15 7.78 -15.97
C GLY A 155 -0.28 7.93 -14.52
N LEU A 156 0.29 8.92 -13.87
CA LEU A 156 0.09 9.24 -12.45
C LEU A 156 -1.40 9.39 -12.09
N HIS A 157 -2.13 10.18 -12.86
CA HIS A 157 -3.52 10.52 -12.57
C HIS A 157 -4.43 9.28 -12.60
N ALA A 158 -4.27 8.42 -13.59
CA ALA A 158 -5.07 7.20 -13.67
C ALA A 158 -4.72 6.21 -12.55
N ALA A 159 -3.44 6.04 -12.23
CA ALA A 159 -3.00 5.15 -11.16
C ALA A 159 -3.51 5.60 -9.79
N THR A 160 -3.37 6.90 -9.46
CA THR A 160 -3.80 7.45 -8.17
C THR A 160 -5.32 7.40 -8.01
N ARG A 161 -6.10 7.72 -9.04
CA ARG A 161 -7.56 7.59 -8.99
C ARG A 161 -8.03 6.17 -8.70
N ARG A 162 -7.37 5.17 -9.26
CA ARG A 162 -7.73 3.74 -9.04
C ARG A 162 -7.50 3.32 -7.60
N VAL A 163 -6.38 3.69 -7.00
CA VAL A 163 -6.12 3.34 -5.59
C VAL A 163 -7.02 4.10 -4.63
N ILE A 164 -7.31 5.37 -4.91
CA ILE A 164 -8.25 6.18 -4.12
C ILE A 164 -9.64 5.54 -4.14
N TYR A 165 -10.14 5.21 -5.32
CA TYR A 165 -11.45 4.57 -5.47
C TYR A 165 -11.53 3.22 -4.75
N ALA A 166 -10.49 2.39 -4.86
CA ALA A 166 -10.43 1.12 -4.15
C ALA A 166 -10.38 1.31 -2.62
N ALA A 167 -9.58 2.25 -2.13
CA ALA A 167 -9.49 2.54 -0.70
C ALA A 167 -10.81 3.05 -0.12
N GLU A 168 -11.50 3.95 -0.81
CA GLU A 168 -12.83 4.44 -0.44
C GLU A 168 -13.86 3.31 -0.43
N GLY A 169 -13.85 2.44 -1.42
CA GLY A 169 -14.73 1.28 -1.50
C GLY A 169 -14.54 0.32 -0.33
N ILE A 170 -13.31 0.10 0.12
CA ILE A 170 -13.02 -0.71 1.30
C ILE A 170 -13.50 -0.01 2.57
N ALA A 171 -13.26 1.30 2.70
CA ALA A 171 -13.69 2.09 3.84
C ALA A 171 -15.21 2.01 4.04
N LEU A 172 -16.00 2.18 2.98
CA LEU A 172 -17.45 2.03 3.01
C LEU A 172 -17.91 0.63 3.46
N ARG A 173 -17.21 -0.42 3.06
CA ARG A 173 -17.52 -1.80 3.47
C ARG A 173 -17.22 -2.04 4.95
N ILE A 174 -16.18 -1.42 5.48
CA ILE A 174 -15.86 -1.50 6.92
C ILE A 174 -16.96 -0.78 7.72
N GLU A 175 -17.34 0.41 7.32
CA GLU A 175 -18.35 1.23 7.99
C GLU A 175 -19.74 0.59 7.94
N GLY A 176 -20.15 -0.02 6.84
CA GLY A 176 -21.40 -0.75 6.70
C GLY A 176 -21.50 -2.02 7.55
N ARG A 177 -20.36 -2.51 8.10
CA ARG A 177 -20.33 -3.63 9.06
C ARG A 177 -20.36 -3.19 10.53
N SER A 178 -20.12 -1.92 10.77
CA SER A 178 -20.09 -1.34 12.12
C SER A 178 -21.44 -0.76 12.54
N ALA A 179 -22.42 -0.82 11.67
CA ALA A 179 -23.83 -0.48 11.92
C ALA A 179 -24.66 -1.77 12.09
#